data_9a9529d788ec217dae822ab0007ce196
#
_entry.id   9a9529d788ec217dae822ab0007ce196
#
_cell.length_a   1.000
_cell.length_b   1.000
_cell.length_c   1.000
_cell.angle_alpha   90.00
_cell.angle_beta   90.00
_cell.angle_gamma   90.00
#
_symmetry.space_group_name_H-M   'P 1'
#
loop_
_entity.id
_entity.type
_entity.pdbx_description
1 polymer ?
#
loop_
_entity_poly.entity_id
_entity_poly.type
_entity_poly.pdbx_seq_one_letter_code
_entity_poly.pdbx_strand_id
1 'polypeptide(L)'
;MEKELKIYTVKELCEGFTYSDVDGKGLYGLAGKLTIQPEYQRNYLYSENNSEKEAAVIDSVLKGYPLGLLYFNKLPDGRLEVLDGQQRITSLGRYLIRKFSIMRNNKPYKIFSLDDEERERIENTELIAYICEGTESEIKEWFEIINIGGIKLNDQEKLNAIYSGPFVSLARKEFSNKDDSHIQKWGCYISGSANRQEILQEALRWVSHGNIKDYMQEHRRDTDINELKLYFNDVISWIEQTFDDVYPKMKGLNWGELYERFHTTPYNHVEVSQKVKELYNDPCVQDKKNVFEYVLGGCKDTRLLNVRVFDDNTKRRVYDRQTSEAKKKHESNCRLCACGDGPNKDKIWALKEMDADHVQAWSKGGATDESNCQMLCKTHNRSKGNR
;
A
#
# COMPACT_ATOMS: atom_id res chain seq x y z
N MET A 1 25.27 -26.33 6.24
CA MET A 1 24.68 -25.74 7.46
C MET A 1 24.63 -26.81 8.57
N GLU A 2 25.26 -26.56 9.70
CA GLU A 2 25.19 -27.42 10.90
C GLU A 2 23.99 -27.03 11.75
N LYS A 3 23.48 -27.93 12.58
CA LYS A 3 22.34 -27.70 13.46
C LYS A 3 22.47 -28.43 14.79
N GLU A 4 22.17 -27.73 15.87
CA GLU A 4 22.14 -28.28 17.25
C GLU A 4 20.75 -28.02 17.84
N LEU A 5 20.16 -28.99 18.52
CA LEU A 5 18.87 -28.81 19.20
C LEU A 5 19.14 -28.40 20.66
N LYS A 6 18.50 -27.32 21.11
CA LYS A 6 18.52 -26.86 22.50
C LYS A 6 17.11 -26.64 23.04
N ILE A 7 16.98 -26.82 24.33
CA ILE A 7 15.73 -26.53 25.06
C ILE A 7 16.03 -25.37 26.01
N TYR A 8 15.17 -24.37 26.00
CA TYR A 8 15.22 -23.23 26.90
C TYR A 8 13.89 -23.10 27.60
N THR A 9 13.88 -22.77 28.88
CA THR A 9 12.67 -22.28 29.52
C THR A 9 12.34 -20.84 29.03
N VAL A 10 11.07 -20.45 29.12
CA VAL A 10 10.66 -19.07 28.83
C VAL A 10 11.46 -18.08 29.68
N LYS A 11 11.70 -18.40 30.95
CA LYS A 11 12.49 -17.59 31.87
C LYS A 11 13.93 -17.39 31.38
N GLU A 12 14.60 -18.45 31.00
CA GLU A 12 15.97 -18.38 30.46
C GLU A 12 16.01 -17.61 29.14
N LEU A 13 15.10 -17.91 28.22
CA LEU A 13 15.05 -17.27 26.90
C LEU A 13 14.78 -15.77 27.01
N CYS A 14 13.93 -15.36 27.95
CA CYS A 14 13.56 -13.96 28.18
C CYS A 14 14.43 -13.27 29.23
N GLU A 15 15.48 -13.92 29.75
CA GLU A 15 16.40 -13.26 30.65
C GLU A 15 17.05 -12.04 30.00
N GLY A 16 16.97 -10.88 30.65
CA GLY A 16 17.45 -9.61 30.09
C GLY A 16 16.62 -9.09 28.91
N PHE A 17 15.39 -9.59 28.71
CA PHE A 17 14.52 -9.14 27.65
C PHE A 17 14.26 -7.62 27.72
N THR A 18 14.50 -6.97 26.58
CA THR A 18 14.21 -5.54 26.38
C THR A 18 13.30 -5.35 25.18
N TYR A 19 12.45 -4.32 25.27
CA TYR A 19 11.53 -3.95 24.19
C TYR A 19 11.64 -2.45 23.93
N SER A 20 11.86 -2.09 22.66
CA SER A 20 11.83 -0.70 22.22
C SER A 20 10.41 -0.33 21.82
N ASP A 21 9.76 0.55 22.58
CA ASP A 21 8.44 1.08 22.20
C ASP A 21 8.55 2.01 20.98
N VAL A 22 9.68 2.69 20.81
CA VAL A 22 9.93 3.58 19.66
C VAL A 22 10.07 2.79 18.35
N ASP A 23 10.82 1.70 18.39
CA ASP A 23 11.03 0.86 17.19
C ASP A 23 9.96 -0.23 17.04
N GLY A 24 9.10 -0.43 18.05
CA GLY A 24 8.08 -1.48 18.05
C GLY A 24 8.67 -2.89 17.97
N LYS A 25 9.78 -3.18 18.70
CA LYS A 25 10.50 -4.45 18.58
C LYS A 25 11.08 -4.97 19.90
N GLY A 26 11.11 -6.30 20.03
CA GLY A 26 11.94 -6.99 21.02
C GLY A 26 13.41 -6.95 20.60
N LEU A 27 14.30 -6.57 21.50
CA LEU A 27 15.72 -6.39 21.18
C LEU A 27 16.54 -7.61 21.54
N TYR A 28 16.59 -7.98 22.83
CA TYR A 28 17.49 -8.98 23.34
C TYR A 28 16.80 -10.00 24.25
N GLY A 29 17.36 -11.20 24.30
CA GLY A 29 17.07 -12.29 25.23
C GLY A 29 18.35 -13.03 25.60
N LEU A 30 18.25 -14.12 26.39
CA LEU A 30 19.36 -14.91 26.89
C LEU A 30 20.48 -14.04 27.53
N ALA A 31 20.08 -13.11 28.40
CA ALA A 31 21.00 -12.16 29.04
C ALA A 31 21.83 -11.35 28.02
N GLY A 32 21.24 -10.97 26.89
CA GLY A 32 21.89 -10.20 25.83
C GLY A 32 22.62 -11.03 24.75
N LYS A 33 22.66 -12.34 24.88
CA LYS A 33 23.29 -13.22 23.87
C LYS A 33 22.43 -13.51 22.66
N LEU A 34 21.11 -13.28 22.75
CA LEU A 34 20.15 -13.48 21.64
C LEU A 34 19.64 -12.14 21.15
N THR A 35 19.85 -11.82 19.88
CA THR A 35 19.16 -10.74 19.18
C THR A 35 17.82 -11.27 18.68
N ILE A 36 16.70 -10.75 19.22
CA ILE A 36 15.36 -11.25 18.91
C ILE A 36 14.88 -10.76 17.57
N GLN A 37 15.15 -9.51 17.24
CA GLN A 37 14.76 -8.90 15.97
C GLN A 37 15.98 -8.30 15.27
N PRO A 38 16.80 -9.11 14.60
CA PRO A 38 17.86 -8.61 13.73
C PRO A 38 17.27 -7.81 12.56
N GLU A 39 18.14 -7.09 11.84
CA GLU A 39 17.73 -6.13 10.81
C GLU A 39 16.91 -6.74 9.67
N TYR A 40 17.10 -8.00 9.35
CA TYR A 40 16.36 -8.71 8.32
C TYR A 40 14.98 -9.20 8.77
N GLN A 41 14.66 -9.17 10.08
CA GLN A 41 13.35 -9.55 10.60
C GLN A 41 12.35 -8.40 10.47
N ARG A 42 11.07 -8.73 10.22
CA ARG A 42 9.96 -7.77 10.22
C ARG A 42 9.70 -7.21 11.62
N ASN A 43 8.91 -6.14 11.68
CA ASN A 43 8.48 -5.57 12.93
C ASN A 43 7.56 -6.53 13.71
N TYR A 44 7.41 -6.29 15.02
CA TYR A 44 6.51 -7.05 15.85
C TYR A 44 5.05 -6.70 15.51
N LEU A 45 4.28 -7.70 15.05
CA LEU A 45 2.91 -7.51 14.54
C LEU A 45 1.82 -8.02 15.49
N TYR A 46 2.18 -8.86 16.49
CA TYR A 46 1.19 -9.49 17.35
C TYR A 46 0.52 -8.53 18.33
N SER A 47 1.09 -7.34 18.56
CA SER A 47 0.48 -6.26 19.35
C SER A 47 -0.62 -5.50 18.61
N GLU A 48 -0.80 -5.74 17.31
CA GLU A 48 -1.89 -5.16 16.52
C GLU A 48 -3.23 -5.82 16.86
N ASN A 49 -4.35 -5.18 16.48
CA ASN A 49 -5.70 -5.68 16.71
C ASN A 49 -5.98 -6.01 18.18
N ASN A 50 -5.77 -5.04 19.07
CA ASN A 50 -6.04 -5.19 20.52
C ASN A 50 -5.26 -6.33 21.21
N SER A 51 -4.06 -6.64 20.72
CA SER A 51 -3.17 -7.66 21.31
C SER A 51 -3.74 -9.09 21.31
N GLU A 52 -4.70 -9.40 20.46
CA GLU A 52 -5.34 -10.75 20.42
C GLU A 52 -4.32 -11.87 20.16
N LYS A 53 -3.37 -11.63 19.23
CA LYS A 53 -2.36 -12.65 18.89
C LYS A 53 -1.32 -12.85 19.97
N GLU A 54 -0.87 -11.78 20.63
CA GLU A 54 0.07 -11.93 21.75
C GLU A 54 -0.59 -12.55 22.97
N ALA A 55 -1.87 -12.26 23.23
CA ALA A 55 -2.65 -12.92 24.27
C ALA A 55 -2.82 -14.43 23.97
N ALA A 56 -3.08 -14.80 22.71
CA ALA A 56 -3.20 -16.19 22.30
C ALA A 56 -1.91 -17.00 22.53
N VAL A 57 -0.73 -16.39 22.45
CA VAL A 57 0.54 -17.03 22.80
C VAL A 57 0.56 -17.40 24.29
N ILE A 58 0.18 -16.47 25.18
CA ILE A 58 0.14 -16.70 26.62
C ILE A 58 -0.90 -17.75 26.99
N ASP A 59 -2.11 -17.66 26.40
CA ASP A 59 -3.16 -18.63 26.60
C ASP A 59 -2.75 -20.05 26.18
N SER A 60 -1.99 -20.17 25.10
CA SER A 60 -1.45 -21.45 24.64
C SER A 60 -0.49 -22.07 25.66
N VAL A 61 0.40 -21.24 26.23
CA VAL A 61 1.32 -21.68 27.30
C VAL A 61 0.55 -22.13 28.54
N LEU A 62 -0.42 -21.36 28.97
CA LEU A 62 -1.25 -21.70 30.15
C LEU A 62 -2.08 -22.98 29.96
N LYS A 63 -2.44 -23.30 28.71
CA LYS A 63 -3.13 -24.54 28.33
C LYS A 63 -2.17 -25.72 28.11
N GLY A 64 -0.86 -25.50 28.18
CA GLY A 64 0.17 -26.51 27.90
C GLY A 64 0.30 -26.88 26.42
N TYR A 65 -0.14 -25.99 25.51
CA TYR A 65 -0.01 -26.22 24.08
C TYR A 65 1.42 -25.89 23.59
N PRO A 66 1.96 -26.70 22.68
CA PRO A 66 3.29 -26.42 22.12
C PRO A 66 3.28 -25.16 21.26
N LEU A 67 4.28 -24.30 21.45
CA LEU A 67 4.42 -23.05 20.68
C LEU A 67 5.16 -23.24 19.34
N GLY A 68 5.49 -24.48 18.96
CA GLY A 68 6.28 -24.79 17.77
C GLY A 68 7.79 -24.54 17.96
N LEU A 69 8.55 -24.92 16.97
CA LEU A 69 10.01 -24.81 16.97
C LEU A 69 10.47 -23.37 16.83
N LEU A 70 11.61 -23.05 17.44
CA LEU A 70 12.35 -21.81 17.25
C LEU A 70 13.60 -22.10 16.41
N TYR A 71 14.07 -21.12 15.65
CA TYR A 71 15.30 -21.25 14.87
C TYR A 71 16.19 -20.03 15.10
N PHE A 72 17.44 -20.29 15.47
CA PHE A 72 18.45 -19.27 15.75
C PHE A 72 19.66 -19.45 14.85
N ASN A 73 20.18 -18.35 14.32
CA ASN A 73 21.47 -18.32 13.65
C ASN A 73 22.57 -18.07 14.68
N LYS A 74 23.63 -18.89 14.66
CA LYS A 74 24.82 -18.68 15.47
C LYS A 74 25.82 -17.86 14.66
N LEU A 75 26.14 -16.67 15.17
CA LEU A 75 27.13 -15.78 14.59
C LEU A 75 28.56 -16.23 14.89
N PRO A 76 29.58 -15.79 14.12
CA PRO A 76 30.99 -16.16 14.37
C PRO A 76 31.51 -15.74 15.75
N ASP A 77 30.94 -14.73 16.38
CA ASP A 77 31.25 -14.24 17.73
C ASP A 77 30.54 -15.04 18.85
N GLY A 78 29.75 -16.05 18.48
CA GLY A 78 28.99 -16.91 19.39
C GLY A 78 27.63 -16.33 19.83
N ARG A 79 27.26 -15.11 19.43
CA ARG A 79 25.92 -14.57 19.64
C ARG A 79 24.91 -15.29 18.75
N LEU A 80 23.64 -15.20 19.15
CA LEU A 80 22.53 -15.82 18.45
C LEU A 80 21.61 -14.74 17.87
N GLU A 81 21.04 -15.03 16.73
CA GLU A 81 19.97 -14.20 16.11
C GLU A 81 18.77 -15.08 15.80
N VAL A 82 17.56 -14.56 16.02
CA VAL A 82 16.34 -15.29 15.71
C VAL A 82 16.12 -15.35 14.19
N LEU A 83 16.01 -16.57 13.64
CA LEU A 83 15.56 -16.82 12.26
C LEU A 83 14.05 -17.00 12.19
N ASP A 84 13.46 -17.80 13.08
CA ASP A 84 12.01 -17.92 13.25
C ASP A 84 11.63 -18.03 14.73
N GLY A 85 10.44 -17.52 15.07
CA GLY A 85 9.91 -17.47 16.43
C GLY A 85 9.94 -16.08 17.07
N GLN A 86 10.43 -15.06 16.38
CA GLN A 86 10.53 -13.69 16.86
C GLN A 86 9.20 -13.17 17.48
N GLN A 87 8.06 -13.37 16.79
CA GLN A 87 6.76 -12.93 17.30
C GLN A 87 6.38 -13.60 18.62
N ARG A 88 6.63 -14.90 18.74
CA ARG A 88 6.34 -15.70 19.94
C ARG A 88 7.22 -15.28 21.11
N ILE A 89 8.53 -15.16 20.89
CA ILE A 89 9.49 -14.74 21.92
C ILE A 89 9.17 -13.32 22.40
N THR A 90 8.87 -12.40 21.48
CA THR A 90 8.50 -11.03 21.83
C THR A 90 7.20 -10.99 22.63
N SER A 91 6.18 -11.80 22.29
CA SER A 91 4.95 -11.90 23.08
C SER A 91 5.22 -12.33 24.52
N LEU A 92 6.01 -13.41 24.69
CA LEU A 92 6.39 -13.92 26.01
C LEU A 92 7.14 -12.85 26.82
N GLY A 93 8.17 -12.26 26.22
CA GLY A 93 8.97 -11.22 26.89
C GLY A 93 8.14 -9.99 27.26
N ARG A 94 7.28 -9.50 26.36
CA ARG A 94 6.38 -8.37 26.64
C ARG A 94 5.41 -8.65 27.78
N TYR A 95 4.89 -9.88 27.88
CA TYR A 95 4.03 -10.27 28.99
C TYR A 95 4.78 -10.29 30.33
N LEU A 96 6.00 -10.87 30.36
CA LEU A 96 6.84 -10.90 31.55
C LEU A 96 7.21 -9.48 32.03
N ILE A 97 7.47 -8.54 31.12
CA ILE A 97 7.75 -7.13 31.48
C ILE A 97 6.46 -6.26 31.55
N ARG A 98 5.26 -6.86 31.58
CA ARG A 98 3.95 -6.22 31.87
C ARG A 98 3.45 -5.24 30.81
N LYS A 99 3.85 -5.40 29.54
CA LYS A 99 3.45 -4.51 28.44
C LYS A 99 2.00 -4.69 27.99
N PHE A 100 1.40 -5.86 28.23
CA PHE A 100 -0.02 -6.14 27.93
C PHE A 100 -0.68 -7.06 28.96
N SER A 101 -1.97 -7.33 28.79
CA SER A 101 -2.79 -8.19 29.65
C SER A 101 -3.51 -9.23 28.80
N ILE A 102 -3.74 -10.42 29.35
CA ILE A 102 -4.72 -11.37 28.79
C ILE A 102 -6.09 -11.10 29.36
N MET A 103 -7.15 -11.36 28.61
CA MET A 103 -8.54 -11.15 29.07
C MET A 103 -9.15 -12.46 29.52
N ARG A 104 -9.66 -12.51 30.76
CA ARG A 104 -10.40 -13.65 31.32
C ARG A 104 -11.68 -13.14 31.98
N ASN A 105 -12.82 -13.69 31.58
CA ASN A 105 -14.13 -13.25 32.09
C ASN A 105 -14.30 -11.71 32.04
N ASN A 106 -13.88 -11.09 30.93
CA ASN A 106 -13.88 -9.63 30.71
C ASN A 106 -13.03 -8.83 31.72
N LYS A 107 -12.06 -9.46 32.38
CA LYS A 107 -11.10 -8.79 33.26
C LYS A 107 -9.67 -8.94 32.72
N PRO A 108 -8.86 -7.87 32.79
CA PRO A 108 -7.45 -7.93 32.36
C PRO A 108 -6.59 -8.58 33.43
N TYR A 109 -5.75 -9.55 33.03
CA TYR A 109 -4.77 -10.22 33.87
C TYR A 109 -3.35 -9.98 33.33
N LYS A 110 -2.52 -9.32 34.11
CA LYS A 110 -1.08 -9.21 33.89
C LYS A 110 -0.38 -10.34 34.64
N ILE A 111 0.89 -10.59 34.37
CA ILE A 111 1.68 -11.68 34.97
C ILE A 111 1.58 -11.71 36.51
N PHE A 112 1.62 -10.55 37.15
CA PHE A 112 1.52 -10.46 38.62
C PHE A 112 0.08 -10.70 39.17
N SER A 113 -0.92 -10.66 38.31
CA SER A 113 -2.33 -10.94 38.70
C SER A 113 -2.68 -12.43 38.60
N LEU A 114 -1.78 -13.26 38.05
CA LEU A 114 -1.88 -14.71 37.99
C LEU A 114 -1.49 -15.31 39.35
N ASP A 115 -1.99 -16.49 39.65
CA ASP A 115 -1.51 -17.27 40.81
C ASP A 115 -0.09 -17.79 40.59
N ASP A 116 0.50 -18.35 41.65
CA ASP A 116 1.91 -18.80 41.60
C ASP A 116 2.09 -19.96 40.63
N GLU A 117 1.14 -20.91 40.57
CA GLU A 117 1.19 -22.07 39.68
C GLU A 117 1.15 -21.63 38.20
N GLU A 118 0.29 -20.70 37.87
CA GLU A 118 0.19 -20.16 36.51
C GLU A 118 1.44 -19.37 36.10
N ARG A 119 2.02 -18.59 37.01
CA ARG A 119 3.29 -17.87 36.77
C ARG A 119 4.44 -18.84 36.55
N GLU A 120 4.60 -19.84 37.44
CA GLU A 120 5.63 -20.88 37.31
C GLU A 120 5.45 -21.67 36.00
N ARG A 121 4.21 -21.98 35.61
CA ARG A 121 3.92 -22.64 34.33
C ARG A 121 4.41 -21.81 33.15
N ILE A 122 4.20 -20.50 33.12
CA ILE A 122 4.70 -19.65 32.05
C ILE A 122 6.22 -19.60 32.07
N GLU A 123 6.84 -19.35 33.22
CA GLU A 123 8.29 -19.21 33.35
C GLU A 123 9.05 -20.47 32.98
N ASN A 124 8.52 -21.63 33.38
CA ASN A 124 9.18 -22.94 33.21
C ASN A 124 8.75 -23.68 31.93
N THR A 125 7.86 -23.08 31.10
CA THR A 125 7.52 -23.69 29.81
C THR A 125 8.74 -23.84 28.94
N GLU A 126 8.98 -25.06 28.48
CA GLU A 126 10.11 -25.43 27.62
C GLU A 126 9.81 -25.06 26.16
N LEU A 127 10.79 -24.44 25.53
CA LEU A 127 10.79 -24.04 24.13
C LEU A 127 11.95 -24.74 23.42
N ILE A 128 11.66 -25.43 22.34
CA ILE A 128 12.63 -26.17 21.55
C ILE A 128 13.20 -25.25 20.47
N ALA A 129 14.52 -25.09 20.44
CA ALA A 129 15.20 -24.25 19.46
C ALA A 129 16.26 -25.05 18.69
N TYR A 130 16.31 -24.86 17.37
CA TYR A 130 17.46 -25.27 16.57
C TYR A 130 18.44 -24.09 16.47
N ILE A 131 19.70 -24.36 16.88
CA ILE A 131 20.81 -23.44 16.65
C ILE A 131 21.44 -23.84 15.32
N CYS A 132 21.37 -22.96 14.33
CA CYS A 132 21.90 -23.18 12.98
C CYS A 132 23.20 -22.41 12.82
N GLU A 133 24.21 -23.06 12.24
CA GLU A 133 25.50 -22.45 11.91
C GLU A 133 25.83 -22.73 10.44
N GLY A 134 26.10 -21.70 9.66
CA GLY A 134 26.38 -21.84 8.23
C GLY A 134 26.86 -20.52 7.60
N THR A 135 27.10 -20.57 6.30
CA THR A 135 27.44 -19.37 5.55
C THR A 135 26.25 -18.41 5.45
N GLU A 136 26.49 -17.12 5.21
CA GLU A 136 25.44 -16.12 5.06
C GLU A 136 24.44 -16.54 3.97
N SER A 137 24.90 -17.13 2.88
CA SER A 137 24.03 -17.60 1.79
C SER A 137 23.13 -18.75 2.22
N GLU A 138 23.66 -19.76 2.92
CA GLU A 138 22.88 -20.89 3.42
C GLU A 138 21.82 -20.45 4.44
N ILE A 139 22.17 -19.52 5.33
CA ILE A 139 21.23 -18.99 6.33
C ILE A 139 20.11 -18.19 5.66
N LYS A 140 20.42 -17.36 4.63
CA LYS A 140 19.41 -16.61 3.88
C LYS A 140 18.45 -17.52 3.10
N GLU A 141 18.98 -18.53 2.41
CA GLU A 141 18.15 -19.52 1.71
C GLU A 141 17.23 -20.26 2.69
N TRP A 142 17.78 -20.70 3.83
CA TRP A 142 17.00 -21.35 4.87
C TRP A 142 15.92 -20.42 5.46
N PHE A 143 16.25 -19.16 5.72
CA PHE A 143 15.31 -18.16 6.21
C PHE A 143 14.11 -17.98 5.27
N GLU A 144 14.32 -17.99 3.96
CA GLU A 144 13.24 -17.93 2.98
C GLU A 144 12.33 -19.17 3.10
N ILE A 145 12.90 -20.35 3.24
CA ILE A 145 12.16 -21.62 3.32
C ILE A 145 11.30 -21.70 4.59
N ILE A 146 11.83 -21.37 5.77
CA ILE A 146 11.07 -21.48 7.03
C ILE A 146 9.91 -20.48 7.14
N ASN A 147 9.98 -19.36 6.43
CA ASN A 147 8.91 -18.35 6.41
C ASN A 147 7.73 -18.72 5.49
N ILE A 148 7.77 -19.86 4.78
CA ILE A 148 6.67 -20.30 3.90
C ILE A 148 5.41 -20.66 4.69
N GLY A 149 5.53 -21.17 5.92
CA GLY A 149 4.41 -21.70 6.71
C GLY A 149 3.67 -20.72 7.63
N GLY A 150 4.19 -19.50 7.82
CA GLY A 150 3.62 -18.49 8.75
C GLY A 150 2.93 -17.31 8.07
N ILE A 151 2.90 -16.16 8.74
CA ILE A 151 2.55 -14.90 8.06
C ILE A 151 3.66 -14.63 7.04
N LYS A 152 3.33 -14.78 5.76
CA LYS A 152 4.31 -14.62 4.68
C LYS A 152 4.95 -13.24 4.73
N LEU A 153 6.26 -13.19 4.54
CA LEU A 153 6.96 -11.94 4.27
C LEU A 153 6.41 -11.35 2.97
N ASN A 154 6.13 -10.06 2.99
CA ASN A 154 5.86 -9.35 1.74
C ASN A 154 7.15 -9.11 0.94
N ASP A 155 7.02 -8.59 -0.27
CA ASP A 155 8.18 -8.48 -1.16
C ASP A 155 9.24 -7.50 -0.62
N GLN A 156 8.84 -6.43 0.06
CA GLN A 156 9.79 -5.51 0.67
C GLN A 156 10.49 -6.12 1.90
N GLU A 157 9.77 -6.87 2.73
CA GLU A 157 10.36 -7.59 3.86
C GLU A 157 11.43 -8.60 3.40
N LYS A 158 11.19 -9.29 2.27
CA LYS A 158 12.19 -10.18 1.64
C LYS A 158 13.41 -9.41 1.12
N LEU A 159 13.18 -8.28 0.42
CA LEU A 159 14.27 -7.45 -0.08
C LEU A 159 15.12 -6.88 1.07
N ASN A 160 14.50 -6.47 2.18
CA ASN A 160 15.22 -6.03 3.37
C ASN A 160 16.12 -7.13 3.96
N ALA A 161 15.69 -8.39 3.90
CA ALA A 161 16.50 -9.52 4.34
C ALA A 161 17.68 -9.80 3.37
N ILE A 162 17.43 -9.78 2.06
CA ILE A 162 18.46 -10.04 1.03
C ILE A 162 19.54 -8.95 1.04
N TYR A 163 19.13 -7.69 1.11
CA TYR A 163 20.01 -6.52 1.04
C TYR A 163 20.28 -5.91 2.41
N SER A 164 20.16 -6.71 3.50
CA SER A 164 20.43 -6.23 4.86
C SER A 164 21.78 -5.51 4.96
N GLY A 165 21.80 -4.38 5.66
CA GLY A 165 22.98 -3.53 5.83
C GLY A 165 22.63 -2.19 6.48
N PRO A 166 23.64 -1.28 6.64
CA PRO A 166 23.42 0.02 7.29
C PRO A 166 22.32 0.83 6.64
N PHE A 167 22.28 0.86 5.30
CA PHE A 167 21.24 1.56 4.53
C PHE A 167 19.83 1.11 4.91
N VAL A 168 19.57 -0.21 4.87
CA VAL A 168 18.26 -0.77 5.18
C VAL A 168 17.86 -0.48 6.62
N SER A 169 18.80 -0.52 7.56
CA SER A 169 18.55 -0.22 8.98
C SER A 169 18.08 1.22 9.17
N LEU A 170 18.77 2.16 8.53
CA LEU A 170 18.40 3.58 8.57
C LEU A 170 17.07 3.84 7.86
N ALA A 171 16.86 3.26 6.68
CA ALA A 171 15.63 3.40 5.92
C ALA A 171 14.41 2.86 6.70
N ARG A 172 14.54 1.71 7.35
CA ARG A 172 13.50 1.18 8.22
C ARG A 172 13.20 2.08 9.41
N LYS A 173 14.22 2.66 10.03
CA LYS A 173 14.03 3.60 11.15
C LYS A 173 13.21 4.83 10.72
N GLU A 174 13.47 5.36 9.53
CA GLU A 174 12.76 6.53 8.99
C GLU A 174 11.34 6.20 8.55
N PHE A 175 11.14 5.09 7.81
CA PHE A 175 9.89 4.82 7.09
C PHE A 175 8.97 3.77 7.73
N SER A 176 9.33 3.18 8.89
CA SER A 176 8.59 2.04 9.45
C SER A 176 8.09 2.23 10.87
N ASN A 177 8.25 3.42 11.47
CA ASN A 177 7.74 3.72 12.78
C ASN A 177 6.31 4.29 12.68
N LYS A 178 5.29 3.46 12.94
CA LYS A 178 3.86 3.83 12.82
C LYS A 178 3.44 5.00 13.73
N ASP A 179 4.16 5.24 14.81
CA ASP A 179 3.83 6.28 15.81
C ASP A 179 4.46 7.63 15.47
N ASP A 180 5.25 7.70 14.38
CA ASP A 180 5.82 8.95 13.88
C ASP A 180 4.74 9.80 13.21
N SER A 181 4.69 11.07 13.58
CA SER A 181 3.72 12.04 13.03
C SER A 181 3.87 12.23 11.50
N HIS A 182 5.10 12.11 10.99
CA HIS A 182 5.37 12.18 9.55
C HIS A 182 4.73 11.01 8.81
N ILE A 183 4.83 9.79 9.34
CA ILE A 183 4.20 8.60 8.75
C ILE A 183 2.68 8.72 8.74
N GLN A 184 2.08 9.28 9.79
CA GLN A 184 0.64 9.54 9.80
C GLN A 184 0.23 10.53 8.71
N LYS A 185 1.02 11.58 8.49
CA LYS A 185 0.81 12.56 7.41
C LYS A 185 0.95 11.90 6.03
N TRP A 186 1.99 11.11 5.80
CA TRP A 186 2.21 10.39 4.54
C TRP A 186 1.10 9.38 4.23
N GLY A 187 0.44 8.85 5.26
CA GLY A 187 -0.72 7.94 5.13
C GLY A 187 -1.93 8.54 4.39
N CYS A 188 -1.95 9.86 4.16
CA CYS A 188 -2.93 10.53 3.30
C CYS A 188 -2.69 10.25 1.81
N TYR A 189 -1.43 10.02 1.43
CA TYR A 189 -0.99 9.87 0.05
C TYR A 189 -0.59 8.43 -0.29
N ILE A 190 -0.01 7.71 0.68
CA ILE A 190 0.54 6.38 0.49
C ILE A 190 -0.37 5.33 1.12
N SER A 191 -0.63 4.25 0.38
CA SER A 191 -1.32 3.07 0.90
C SER A 191 -0.33 2.14 1.58
N GLY A 192 -0.80 1.42 2.59
CA GLY A 192 -0.04 0.36 3.23
C GLY A 192 0.28 0.63 4.69
N SER A 193 0.98 -0.31 5.29
CA SER A 193 1.37 -0.34 6.70
C SER A 193 2.86 -0.07 6.85
N ALA A 194 3.23 0.90 7.69
CA ALA A 194 4.63 1.16 8.05
C ALA A 194 5.27 -0.09 8.67
N ASN A 195 4.55 -0.79 9.55
CA ASN A 195 5.02 -2.02 10.19
C ASN A 195 5.34 -3.15 9.19
N ARG A 196 4.65 -3.16 8.03
CA ARG A 196 4.88 -4.11 6.94
C ARG A 196 5.85 -3.59 5.89
N GLN A 197 6.55 -2.50 6.19
CA GLN A 197 7.54 -1.88 5.29
C GLN A 197 6.97 -1.35 3.97
N GLU A 198 5.64 -1.18 3.86
CA GLU A 198 4.99 -0.80 2.60
C GLU A 198 5.22 0.68 2.27
N ILE A 199 5.38 1.56 3.29
CA ILE A 199 5.78 2.95 3.08
C ILE A 199 7.23 3.02 2.58
N LEU A 200 8.13 2.23 3.17
CA LEU A 200 9.50 2.10 2.67
C LEU A 200 9.54 1.58 1.24
N GLN A 201 8.69 0.61 0.90
CA GLN A 201 8.58 0.09 -0.46
C GLN A 201 8.22 1.19 -1.46
N GLU A 202 7.25 2.04 -1.13
CA GLU A 202 6.87 3.15 -2.00
C GLU A 202 8.00 4.18 -2.13
N ALA A 203 8.67 4.55 -1.03
CA ALA A 203 9.80 5.47 -1.06
C ALA A 203 10.93 4.94 -1.97
N LEU A 204 11.27 3.66 -1.82
CA LEU A 204 12.26 2.99 -2.68
C LEU A 204 11.81 2.91 -4.13
N ARG A 205 10.53 2.62 -4.40
CA ARG A 205 9.97 2.60 -5.75
C ARG A 205 10.10 3.96 -6.44
N TRP A 206 9.85 5.03 -5.71
CA TRP A 206 9.92 6.38 -6.26
C TRP A 206 11.36 6.75 -6.62
N VAL A 207 12.31 6.68 -5.68
CA VAL A 207 13.70 7.06 -5.92
C VAL A 207 14.38 6.18 -6.96
N SER A 208 14.01 4.90 -7.04
CA SER A 208 14.60 3.95 -8.00
C SER A 208 13.88 3.89 -9.35
N HIS A 209 12.86 4.74 -9.57
CA HIS A 209 11.97 4.67 -10.74
C HIS A 209 11.44 3.25 -11.02
N GLY A 210 11.14 2.51 -9.92
CA GLY A 210 10.61 1.15 -9.95
C GLY A 210 11.64 0.04 -9.86
N ASN A 211 12.93 0.35 -9.97
CA ASN A 211 14.02 -0.66 -9.93
C ASN A 211 14.59 -0.85 -8.51
N ILE A 212 13.73 -1.22 -7.56
CA ILE A 212 14.07 -1.30 -6.13
C ILE A 212 15.27 -2.23 -5.87
N LYS A 213 15.37 -3.36 -6.59
CA LYS A 213 16.42 -4.36 -6.33
C LYS A 213 17.82 -3.82 -6.60
N ASP A 214 18.00 -3.18 -7.75
CA ASP A 214 19.31 -2.65 -8.13
C ASP A 214 19.68 -1.48 -7.22
N TYR A 215 18.73 -0.60 -6.91
CA TYR A 215 18.94 0.49 -5.96
C TYR A 215 19.37 -0.02 -4.57
N MET A 216 18.67 -0.99 -4.00
CA MET A 216 19.03 -1.58 -2.71
C MET A 216 20.36 -2.32 -2.74
N GLN A 217 20.74 -2.93 -3.86
CA GLN A 217 22.03 -3.58 -4.03
C GLN A 217 23.18 -2.56 -4.06
N GLU A 218 23.01 -1.48 -4.81
CA GLU A 218 24.00 -0.40 -4.95
C GLU A 218 24.25 0.29 -3.61
N HIS A 219 23.18 0.68 -2.94
CA HIS A 219 23.22 1.44 -1.68
C HIS A 219 23.38 0.58 -0.42
N ARG A 220 23.46 -0.75 -0.52
CA ARG A 220 23.44 -1.69 0.63
C ARG A 220 24.38 -1.29 1.78
N ARG A 221 25.55 -0.73 1.46
CA ARG A 221 26.62 -0.40 2.40
C ARG A 221 26.66 1.08 2.81
N ASP A 222 25.77 1.88 2.28
CA ASP A 222 25.72 3.30 2.59
C ASP A 222 25.35 3.53 4.05
N THR A 223 26.01 4.50 4.65
CA THR A 223 25.84 4.88 6.06
C THR A 223 24.84 6.01 6.24
N ASP A 224 24.16 6.43 5.18
CA ASP A 224 23.07 7.39 5.20
C ASP A 224 21.98 7.03 4.18
N ILE A 225 20.87 7.75 4.22
CA ILE A 225 19.70 7.59 3.34
C ILE A 225 19.28 8.94 2.74
N ASN A 226 20.20 9.88 2.61
CA ASN A 226 19.89 11.26 2.25
C ASN A 226 19.20 11.36 0.89
N GLU A 227 19.67 10.63 -0.12
CA GLU A 227 19.06 10.61 -1.44
C GLU A 227 17.61 10.14 -1.39
N LEU A 228 17.37 8.97 -0.78
CA LEU A 228 16.03 8.41 -0.59
C LEU A 228 15.11 9.39 0.12
N LYS A 229 15.57 9.99 1.21
CA LYS A 229 14.80 10.92 2.04
C LYS A 229 14.50 12.23 1.32
N LEU A 230 15.48 12.81 0.62
CA LEU A 230 15.29 14.04 -0.14
C LEU A 230 14.29 13.83 -1.26
N TYR A 231 14.48 12.81 -2.09
CA TYR A 231 13.56 12.51 -3.19
C TYR A 231 12.12 12.29 -2.70
N PHE A 232 11.97 11.50 -1.65
CA PHE A 232 10.65 11.26 -1.05
C PHE A 232 9.98 12.55 -0.55
N ASN A 233 10.73 13.39 0.14
CA ASN A 233 10.22 14.66 0.65
C ASN A 233 9.91 15.65 -0.47
N ASP A 234 10.66 15.63 -1.56
CA ASP A 234 10.40 16.46 -2.74
C ASP A 234 9.06 16.08 -3.38
N VAL A 235 8.78 14.77 -3.52
CA VAL A 235 7.48 14.29 -4.01
C VAL A 235 6.33 14.72 -3.09
N ILE A 236 6.45 14.52 -1.77
CA ILE A 236 5.42 14.91 -0.80
C ILE A 236 5.20 16.43 -0.82
N SER A 237 6.29 17.21 -0.81
CA SER A 237 6.21 18.67 -0.83
C SER A 237 5.56 19.19 -2.12
N TRP A 238 5.87 18.58 -3.25
CA TRP A 238 5.24 18.91 -4.52
C TRP A 238 3.73 18.64 -4.51
N ILE A 239 3.29 17.51 -3.95
CA ILE A 239 1.86 17.21 -3.80
C ILE A 239 1.18 18.31 -2.98
N GLU A 240 1.75 18.65 -1.82
CA GLU A 240 1.20 19.64 -0.89
C GLU A 240 1.19 21.07 -1.46
N GLN A 241 2.14 21.41 -2.31
CA GLN A 241 2.19 22.71 -3.01
C GLN A 241 1.24 22.78 -4.21
N THR A 242 0.89 21.62 -4.77
CA THR A 242 0.04 21.54 -5.97
C THR A 242 -1.45 21.47 -5.59
N PHE A 243 -1.80 20.83 -4.47
CA PHE A 243 -3.18 20.61 -4.05
C PHE A 243 -3.41 21.18 -2.64
N ASP A 244 -4.40 22.08 -2.50
CA ASP A 244 -4.75 22.70 -1.20
C ASP A 244 -5.49 21.71 -0.27
N ASP A 245 -6.28 20.81 -0.85
CA ASP A 245 -7.12 19.85 -0.10
C ASP A 245 -6.62 18.42 -0.27
N VAL A 246 -6.76 17.63 0.79
CA VAL A 246 -6.49 16.18 0.78
C VAL A 246 -7.79 15.42 0.53
N TYR A 247 -7.78 14.56 -0.48
CA TYR A 247 -8.93 13.73 -0.84
C TYR A 247 -8.66 12.24 -0.57
N PRO A 248 -9.67 11.44 -0.16
CA PRO A 248 -9.49 10.01 0.12
C PRO A 248 -8.92 9.21 -1.06
N LYS A 249 -9.16 9.66 -2.30
CA LYS A 249 -8.67 8.99 -3.51
C LYS A 249 -7.23 9.36 -3.89
N MET A 250 -6.60 10.30 -3.18
CA MET A 250 -5.16 10.56 -3.28
C MET A 250 -4.34 9.40 -2.72
N LYS A 251 -4.90 8.69 -1.75
CA LYS A 251 -4.23 7.56 -1.11
C LYS A 251 -3.98 6.42 -2.11
N GLY A 252 -2.70 6.08 -2.27
CA GLY A 252 -2.25 5.00 -3.15
C GLY A 252 -2.29 5.33 -4.64
N LEU A 253 -2.19 6.60 -5.01
CA LEU A 253 -1.79 7.02 -6.35
C LEU A 253 -0.30 6.73 -6.56
N ASN A 254 0.10 6.56 -7.82
CA ASN A 254 1.53 6.44 -8.17
C ASN A 254 2.18 7.83 -8.22
N TRP A 255 2.34 8.44 -7.04
CA TRP A 255 2.81 9.82 -6.94
C TRP A 255 4.22 10.02 -7.48
N GLY A 256 5.10 9.03 -7.37
CA GLY A 256 6.44 9.12 -7.95
C GLY A 256 6.39 9.27 -9.47
N GLU A 257 5.57 8.49 -10.17
CA GLU A 257 5.40 8.61 -11.63
C GLU A 257 4.75 9.94 -12.03
N LEU A 258 3.75 10.40 -11.26
CA LEU A 258 3.12 11.70 -11.51
C LEU A 258 4.10 12.84 -11.26
N TYR A 259 4.95 12.74 -10.24
CA TYR A 259 6.02 13.69 -9.97
C TYR A 259 6.98 13.77 -11.15
N GLU A 260 7.52 12.66 -11.62
CA GLU A 260 8.43 12.62 -12.77
C GLU A 260 7.85 13.29 -14.04
N ARG A 261 6.56 13.09 -14.26
CA ARG A 261 5.88 13.63 -15.45
C ARG A 261 5.52 15.11 -15.34
N PHE A 262 5.26 15.60 -14.14
CA PHE A 262 4.56 16.87 -13.97
C PHE A 262 5.22 17.89 -13.04
N HIS A 263 6.23 17.53 -12.23
CA HIS A 263 6.83 18.44 -11.23
C HIS A 263 7.47 19.70 -11.83
N THR A 264 7.94 19.64 -13.07
CA THR A 264 8.51 20.80 -13.77
C THR A 264 7.47 21.74 -14.37
N THR A 265 6.19 21.36 -14.38
CA THR A 265 5.09 22.18 -14.90
C THR A 265 4.69 23.21 -13.85
N PRO A 266 4.66 24.50 -14.15
CA PRO A 266 4.16 25.50 -13.21
C PRO A 266 2.65 25.38 -13.10
N TYR A 267 2.15 25.23 -11.85
CA TYR A 267 0.73 25.17 -11.55
C TYR A 267 0.28 26.39 -10.73
N ASN A 268 -0.88 26.93 -11.05
CA ASN A 268 -1.61 27.76 -10.13
C ASN A 268 -2.41 26.85 -9.18
N HIS A 269 -1.94 26.67 -7.94
CA HIS A 269 -2.55 25.76 -6.97
C HIS A 269 -4.02 26.05 -6.72
N VAL A 270 -4.46 27.31 -6.76
CA VAL A 270 -5.86 27.69 -6.60
C VAL A 270 -6.73 27.16 -7.75
N GLU A 271 -6.26 27.30 -8.99
CA GLU A 271 -6.98 26.80 -10.18
C GLU A 271 -7.03 25.27 -10.19
N VAL A 272 -5.90 24.61 -9.84
CA VAL A 272 -5.81 23.14 -9.73
C VAL A 272 -6.79 22.64 -8.67
N SER A 273 -6.77 23.22 -7.47
CA SER A 273 -7.63 22.80 -6.35
C SER A 273 -9.11 23.02 -6.67
N GLN A 274 -9.45 24.16 -7.29
CA GLN A 274 -10.82 24.42 -7.74
C GLN A 274 -11.27 23.39 -8.77
N LYS A 275 -10.43 23.08 -9.76
CA LYS A 275 -10.74 22.11 -10.81
C LYS A 275 -10.89 20.69 -10.28
N VAL A 276 -10.01 20.28 -9.36
CA VAL A 276 -10.14 18.99 -8.66
C VAL A 276 -11.45 18.93 -7.90
N LYS A 277 -11.82 19.98 -7.14
CA LYS A 277 -13.06 20.04 -6.37
C LYS A 277 -14.31 19.93 -7.25
N GLU A 278 -14.33 20.62 -8.39
CA GLU A 278 -15.41 20.53 -9.38
C GLU A 278 -15.59 19.10 -9.88
N LEU A 279 -14.50 18.50 -10.40
CA LEU A 279 -14.52 17.15 -10.98
C LEU A 279 -14.77 16.06 -9.93
N TYR A 280 -14.21 16.22 -8.73
CA TYR A 280 -14.39 15.24 -7.66
C TYR A 280 -15.85 15.16 -7.18
N ASN A 281 -16.57 16.27 -7.23
CA ASN A 281 -18.00 16.36 -6.87
C ASN A 281 -18.95 16.10 -8.04
N ASP A 282 -18.45 16.04 -9.28
CA ASP A 282 -19.28 15.79 -10.46
C ASP A 282 -19.73 14.32 -10.50
N PRO A 283 -21.04 14.01 -10.42
CA PRO A 283 -21.56 12.65 -10.46
C PRO A 283 -21.28 11.93 -11.80
N CYS A 284 -21.01 12.66 -12.88
CA CYS A 284 -20.68 12.08 -14.18
C CYS A 284 -19.26 11.49 -14.22
N VAL A 285 -18.35 11.98 -13.38
CA VAL A 285 -16.98 11.46 -13.26
C VAL A 285 -17.02 10.16 -12.49
N GLN A 286 -16.75 9.03 -13.18
CA GLN A 286 -16.79 7.70 -12.59
C GLN A 286 -15.48 7.35 -11.88
N ASP A 287 -14.34 7.76 -12.42
CA ASP A 287 -13.03 7.49 -11.84
C ASP A 287 -12.49 8.73 -11.12
N LYS A 288 -12.81 8.82 -9.82
CA LYS A 288 -12.34 9.92 -8.97
C LYS A 288 -10.84 9.86 -8.70
N LYS A 289 -10.22 8.68 -8.85
CA LYS A 289 -8.79 8.50 -8.61
C LYS A 289 -7.96 9.19 -9.70
N ASN A 290 -8.39 9.09 -10.94
CA ASN A 290 -7.70 9.67 -12.08
C ASN A 290 -7.96 11.17 -12.30
N VAL A 291 -8.82 11.80 -11.48
CA VAL A 291 -9.05 13.25 -11.52
C VAL A 291 -7.73 14.01 -11.34
N PHE A 292 -6.87 13.56 -10.44
CA PHE A 292 -5.59 14.21 -10.15
C PHE A 292 -4.66 14.18 -11.36
N GLU A 293 -4.46 13.03 -11.99
CA GLU A 293 -3.67 12.91 -13.20
C GLU A 293 -4.26 13.73 -14.37
N TYR A 294 -5.58 13.71 -14.51
CA TYR A 294 -6.28 14.49 -15.54
C TYR A 294 -6.01 16.00 -15.42
N VAL A 295 -6.10 16.53 -14.18
CA VAL A 295 -5.87 17.97 -13.94
C VAL A 295 -4.41 18.32 -14.13
N LEU A 296 -3.48 17.50 -13.62
CA LEU A 296 -2.03 17.67 -13.83
C LEU A 296 -1.66 17.63 -15.32
N GLY A 297 -2.33 16.79 -16.12
CA GLY A 297 -2.15 16.71 -17.57
C GLY A 297 -2.81 17.86 -18.36
N GLY A 298 -3.27 18.92 -17.67
CA GLY A 298 -3.89 20.11 -18.31
C GLY A 298 -5.29 19.84 -18.85
N CYS A 299 -6.04 18.91 -18.25
CA CYS A 299 -7.42 18.57 -18.59
C CYS A 299 -7.61 18.06 -20.03
N LYS A 300 -6.61 17.40 -20.61
CA LYS A 300 -6.64 16.99 -22.03
C LYS A 300 -7.23 15.60 -22.26
N ASP A 301 -6.90 14.61 -21.42
CA ASP A 301 -7.34 13.23 -21.63
C ASP A 301 -8.59 12.87 -20.79
N THR A 302 -9.76 13.15 -21.35
CA THR A 302 -11.06 12.89 -20.70
C THR A 302 -11.32 11.39 -20.43
N ARG A 303 -10.58 10.47 -21.05
CA ARG A 303 -10.69 9.01 -20.79
C ARG A 303 -10.31 8.67 -19.36
N LEU A 304 -9.39 9.43 -18.75
CA LEU A 304 -9.00 9.27 -17.35
C LEU A 304 -10.18 9.41 -16.39
N LEU A 305 -11.13 10.26 -16.71
CA LEU A 305 -12.31 10.50 -15.87
C LEU A 305 -13.40 9.42 -15.99
N ASN A 306 -13.27 8.52 -16.96
CA ASN A 306 -14.27 7.49 -17.28
C ASN A 306 -15.68 8.10 -17.47
N VAL A 307 -15.75 9.29 -18.04
CA VAL A 307 -17.02 9.98 -18.35
C VAL A 307 -17.62 9.36 -19.60
N ARG A 308 -18.80 8.77 -19.44
CA ARG A 308 -19.54 8.12 -20.57
C ARG A 308 -20.65 8.97 -21.11
N VAL A 309 -20.94 10.12 -20.52
CA VAL A 309 -22.07 10.97 -20.86
C VAL A 309 -21.56 12.33 -21.29
N PHE A 310 -21.93 12.75 -22.49
CA PHE A 310 -21.66 14.10 -22.96
C PHE A 310 -22.48 15.13 -22.16
N ASP A 311 -21.86 16.25 -21.79
CA ASP A 311 -22.55 17.35 -21.15
C ASP A 311 -23.58 18.02 -22.07
N ASP A 312 -24.55 18.73 -21.50
CA ASP A 312 -25.65 19.31 -22.25
C ASP A 312 -25.20 20.43 -23.20
N ASN A 313 -24.13 21.15 -22.89
CA ASN A 313 -23.58 22.16 -23.77
C ASN A 313 -22.96 21.53 -25.01
N THR A 314 -22.21 20.47 -24.86
CA THR A 314 -21.65 19.68 -25.96
C THR A 314 -22.76 19.11 -26.84
N LYS A 315 -23.80 18.50 -26.25
CA LYS A 315 -24.96 18.00 -26.99
C LYS A 315 -25.61 19.09 -27.82
N ARG A 316 -25.84 20.29 -27.25
CA ARG A 316 -26.42 21.42 -27.97
C ARG A 316 -25.54 21.90 -29.11
N ARG A 317 -24.25 22.13 -28.88
CA ARG A 317 -23.35 22.59 -29.95
C ARG A 317 -23.28 21.58 -31.11
N VAL A 318 -23.18 20.29 -30.82
CA VAL A 318 -23.15 19.25 -31.86
C VAL A 318 -24.50 19.18 -32.59
N TYR A 319 -25.62 19.26 -31.86
CA TYR A 319 -26.96 19.31 -32.46
C TYR A 319 -27.13 20.49 -33.41
N ASP A 320 -26.75 21.71 -32.97
CA ASP A 320 -26.88 22.92 -33.77
C ASP A 320 -26.03 22.85 -35.05
N ARG A 321 -24.79 22.39 -34.93
CA ARG A 321 -23.88 22.17 -36.06
C ARG A 321 -24.46 21.15 -37.05
N GLN A 322 -24.82 19.94 -36.59
CA GLN A 322 -25.38 18.89 -37.43
C GLN A 322 -26.69 19.33 -38.10
N THR A 323 -27.57 20.04 -37.36
CA THR A 323 -28.85 20.52 -37.89
C THR A 323 -28.67 21.60 -38.94
N SER A 324 -27.71 22.52 -38.76
CA SER A 324 -27.38 23.55 -39.72
C SER A 324 -26.83 22.95 -41.04
N GLU A 325 -25.95 21.97 -40.94
CA GLU A 325 -25.38 21.25 -42.08
C GLU A 325 -26.45 20.44 -42.82
N ALA A 326 -27.28 19.70 -42.09
CA ALA A 326 -28.35 18.88 -42.64
C ALA A 326 -29.40 19.73 -43.42
N LYS A 327 -29.79 20.89 -42.88
CA LYS A 327 -30.68 21.81 -43.56
C LYS A 327 -30.12 22.36 -44.88
N LYS A 328 -28.79 22.62 -44.94
CA LYS A 328 -28.12 23.07 -46.18
C LYS A 328 -28.11 21.99 -47.25
N LYS A 329 -28.03 20.71 -46.84
CA LYS A 329 -27.98 19.57 -47.74
C LYS A 329 -29.32 18.93 -48.03
N HIS A 330 -30.43 19.45 -47.43
CA HIS A 330 -31.75 18.86 -47.50
C HIS A 330 -31.78 17.37 -47.10
N GLU A 331 -31.09 17.05 -46.02
CA GLU A 331 -30.97 15.70 -45.45
C GLU A 331 -31.32 15.67 -43.95
N SER A 332 -31.43 14.50 -43.36
CA SER A 332 -31.71 14.36 -41.93
C SER A 332 -30.51 14.80 -41.09
N ASN A 333 -30.78 15.47 -39.94
CA ASN A 333 -29.73 15.73 -38.94
C ASN A 333 -29.33 14.50 -38.11
N CYS A 334 -29.95 13.34 -38.32
CA CYS A 334 -29.47 12.06 -37.89
C CYS A 334 -28.69 11.39 -39.05
N ARG A 335 -27.38 11.27 -38.93
CA ARG A 335 -26.49 10.72 -39.97
C ARG A 335 -26.97 9.35 -40.50
N LEU A 336 -27.46 8.46 -39.61
CA LEU A 336 -27.96 7.14 -40.03
C LEU A 336 -29.31 7.20 -40.76
N CYS A 337 -30.16 8.24 -40.48
CA CYS A 337 -31.32 8.47 -41.29
C CYS A 337 -30.95 9.03 -42.66
N ALA A 338 -30.01 9.99 -42.73
CA ALA A 338 -29.55 10.61 -43.97
C ALA A 338 -28.92 9.60 -44.94
N CYS A 339 -28.19 8.59 -44.43
CA CYS A 339 -27.57 7.56 -45.24
C CYS A 339 -28.52 6.41 -45.62
N GLY A 340 -29.69 6.32 -45.01
CA GLY A 340 -30.67 5.25 -45.28
C GLY A 340 -31.68 5.61 -46.35
N ASP A 341 -32.42 4.62 -46.87
CA ASP A 341 -33.49 4.79 -47.88
C ASP A 341 -34.90 4.87 -47.24
N GLY A 342 -34.94 5.10 -45.92
CA GLY A 342 -36.21 5.14 -45.19
C GLY A 342 -36.94 6.50 -45.26
N PRO A 343 -38.19 6.56 -44.76
CA PRO A 343 -39.04 7.76 -44.81
C PRO A 343 -38.53 8.95 -43.98
N ASN A 344 -37.48 8.79 -43.20
CA ASN A 344 -36.88 9.84 -42.37
C ASN A 344 -35.58 10.44 -42.96
N LYS A 345 -35.31 10.19 -44.26
CA LYS A 345 -34.07 10.57 -44.93
C LYS A 345 -33.81 12.09 -44.89
N ASP A 346 -34.84 12.89 -44.89
CA ASP A 346 -34.82 14.37 -44.88
C ASP A 346 -35.40 14.97 -43.59
N LYS A 347 -35.78 14.11 -42.64
CA LYS A 347 -36.40 14.56 -41.40
C LYS A 347 -35.39 15.25 -40.48
N ILE A 348 -35.69 16.51 -40.11
CA ILE A 348 -34.97 17.20 -39.04
C ILE A 348 -35.62 16.85 -37.71
N TRP A 349 -34.90 16.07 -36.92
CA TRP A 349 -35.29 15.65 -35.57
C TRP A 349 -35.07 16.80 -34.59
N ALA A 350 -36.01 17.02 -33.65
CA ALA A 350 -35.82 17.94 -32.56
C ALA A 350 -34.80 17.38 -31.53
N LEU A 351 -34.12 18.27 -30.79
CA LEU A 351 -33.09 17.86 -29.79
C LEU A 351 -33.62 16.81 -28.80
N LYS A 352 -34.87 16.94 -28.34
CA LYS A 352 -35.51 15.97 -27.41
C LYS A 352 -35.77 14.59 -28.00
N GLU A 353 -35.72 14.46 -29.32
CA GLU A 353 -35.93 13.21 -30.08
C GLU A 353 -34.59 12.54 -30.43
N MET A 354 -33.47 13.16 -30.06
CA MET A 354 -32.12 12.67 -30.33
C MET A 354 -31.37 12.43 -29.04
N ASP A 355 -30.40 11.49 -29.11
CA ASP A 355 -29.44 11.21 -28.04
C ASP A 355 -28.03 11.45 -28.58
N ALA A 356 -27.15 11.93 -27.69
CA ALA A 356 -25.71 12.00 -27.99
C ALA A 356 -25.07 10.62 -27.93
N ASP A 357 -24.29 10.31 -28.92
CA ASP A 357 -23.59 9.04 -29.08
C ASP A 357 -22.15 9.27 -29.49
N HIS A 358 -21.26 8.32 -29.14
CA HIS A 358 -19.87 8.34 -29.55
C HIS A 358 -19.70 7.88 -31.01
N VAL A 359 -19.02 8.65 -31.84
CA VAL A 359 -18.68 8.26 -33.21
C VAL A 359 -17.83 7.00 -33.17
N GLN A 360 -16.69 7.05 -32.46
CA GLN A 360 -15.93 5.87 -32.04
C GLN A 360 -16.44 5.44 -30.67
N ALA A 361 -16.95 4.22 -30.55
CA ALA A 361 -17.54 3.74 -29.32
C ALA A 361 -16.59 3.91 -28.12
N TRP A 362 -17.13 4.34 -26.99
CA TRP A 362 -16.36 4.52 -25.75
C TRP A 362 -15.66 3.23 -25.32
N SER A 363 -16.31 2.07 -25.45
CA SER A 363 -15.74 0.74 -25.17
C SER A 363 -14.54 0.37 -26.06
N LYS A 364 -14.32 1.09 -27.16
CA LYS A 364 -13.20 0.96 -28.09
C LYS A 364 -12.17 2.10 -27.95
N GLY A 365 -12.18 2.80 -26.82
CA GLY A 365 -11.24 3.89 -26.53
C GLY A 365 -11.64 5.25 -27.11
N GLY A 366 -12.90 5.46 -27.54
CA GLY A 366 -13.41 6.75 -27.98
C GLY A 366 -13.51 7.74 -26.82
N ALA A 367 -12.94 8.93 -26.97
CA ALA A 367 -13.02 10.01 -25.97
C ALA A 367 -14.45 10.57 -25.87
N THR A 368 -14.82 11.09 -24.69
CA THR A 368 -16.10 11.80 -24.50
C THR A 368 -15.87 13.31 -24.65
N ASP A 369 -15.59 13.73 -25.87
CA ASP A 369 -15.38 15.12 -26.27
C ASP A 369 -16.23 15.48 -27.50
N GLU A 370 -16.28 16.78 -27.85
CA GLU A 370 -17.12 17.28 -28.95
C GLU A 370 -16.71 16.66 -30.31
N SER A 371 -15.43 16.35 -30.51
CA SER A 371 -14.93 15.81 -31.78
C SER A 371 -15.42 14.39 -32.04
N ASN A 372 -15.67 13.63 -30.97
CA ASN A 372 -16.19 12.26 -31.00
C ASN A 372 -17.68 12.15 -30.68
N CYS A 373 -18.38 13.29 -30.60
CA CYS A 373 -19.82 13.36 -30.33
C CYS A 373 -20.62 13.47 -31.62
N GLN A 374 -21.67 12.66 -31.74
CA GLN A 374 -22.70 12.78 -32.77
C GLN A 374 -24.11 12.73 -32.16
N MET A 375 -25.06 13.40 -32.77
CA MET A 375 -26.47 13.30 -32.38
C MET A 375 -27.16 12.26 -33.31
N LEU A 376 -27.78 11.26 -32.72
CA LEU A 376 -28.59 10.27 -33.44
C LEU A 376 -30.04 10.32 -32.96
N CYS A 377 -30.99 10.03 -33.84
CA CYS A 377 -32.36 9.82 -33.38
C CYS A 377 -32.41 8.61 -32.43
N LYS A 378 -33.31 8.63 -31.46
CA LYS A 378 -33.38 7.60 -30.40
C LYS A 378 -33.44 6.17 -30.92
N THR A 379 -34.09 5.96 -32.07
CA THR A 379 -34.16 4.63 -32.71
C THR A 379 -32.79 4.18 -33.18
N HIS A 380 -32.05 5.04 -33.91
CA HIS A 380 -30.73 4.71 -34.41
C HIS A 380 -29.69 4.62 -33.33
N ASN A 381 -29.76 5.45 -32.28
CA ASN A 381 -28.90 5.36 -31.15
C ASN A 381 -29.00 3.98 -30.44
N ARG A 382 -30.24 3.52 -30.21
CA ARG A 382 -30.49 2.19 -29.60
C ARG A 382 -30.04 1.03 -30.50
N SER A 383 -30.23 1.15 -31.82
CA SER A 383 -29.85 0.08 -32.76
C SER A 383 -28.34 0.01 -33.00
N LYS A 384 -27.63 1.12 -32.92
CA LYS A 384 -26.17 1.16 -33.05
C LYS A 384 -25.49 0.43 -31.90
N GLY A 385 -25.98 0.60 -30.65
CA GLY A 385 -25.38 0.00 -29.47
C GLY A 385 -23.88 0.38 -29.32
N ASN A 386 -23.04 -0.60 -28.97
CA ASN A 386 -21.60 -0.45 -28.82
C ASN A 386 -20.79 -0.77 -30.09
N ARG A 387 -21.37 -0.61 -31.28
CA ARG A 387 -20.71 -0.90 -32.54
C ARG A 387 -19.81 0.23 -33.01
#